data_288c7ec239f7b68a309ba645f77dfc13
#
_entry.id   288c7ec239f7b68a309ba645f77dfc13
#
_cell.length_a   1.000
_cell.length_b   1.000
_cell.length_c   1.000
_cell.angle_alpha   90.00
_cell.angle_beta   90.00
_cell.angle_gamma   90.00
#
_symmetry.space_group_name_H-M   'P 1'
#
loop_
_entity.id
_entity.type
_entity.pdbx_description
1 polymer ?
#
loop_
_entity_poly.entity_id
_entity_poly.type
_entity_poly.pdbx_seq_one_letter_code
_entity_poly.pdbx_strand_id
1 'polypeptide(L)'
;ALGNRSILMNPTLAGGKNKINRVKRREKFRPFGASVLEEKASEYFDFPHTSPYMLYVMNHLDPKSFPAVSHVDGTCRAQTVSREQRTYYALIEEFERLTGVPMLLNTSLNVAGKPICGTKANALQVLCDTRMNTLVYGDEIING
;
A
#
# COMPACT_ATOMS: atom_id res chain seq x y z
N ALA A 1 4.22 -9.12 -0.50
CA ALA A 1 3.19 -8.10 -0.54
C ALA A 1 2.07 -8.40 0.45
N LEU A 2 0.91 -7.78 0.31
CA LEU A 2 -0.26 -7.98 1.16
C LEU A 2 0.00 -7.67 2.66
N GLY A 3 0.82 -6.64 2.94
CA GLY A 3 1.17 -6.21 4.29
C GLY A 3 2.43 -6.84 4.86
N ASN A 4 2.88 -8.00 4.37
CA ASN A 4 4.04 -8.70 4.91
C ASN A 4 5.38 -8.18 4.33
N ARG A 5 5.52 -8.18 3.01
CA ARG A 5 6.71 -7.66 2.29
C ARG A 5 6.26 -6.58 1.33
N SER A 6 5.88 -5.43 1.90
CA SER A 6 5.19 -4.34 1.20
C SER A 6 5.93 -3.02 1.36
N ILE A 7 5.78 -2.16 0.36
CA ILE A 7 5.98 -0.71 0.49
C ILE A 7 4.59 -0.13 0.76
N LEU A 8 4.49 0.62 1.85
CA LEU A 8 3.26 1.26 2.31
C LEU A 8 3.42 2.78 2.26
N MET A 9 2.34 3.49 2.00
CA MET A 9 2.34 4.95 2.01
C MET A 9 0.91 5.49 2.24
N ASN A 10 0.82 6.71 2.76
CA ASN A 10 -0.44 7.44 2.85
C ASN A 10 -1.04 7.64 1.43
N PRO A 11 -2.26 7.15 1.14
CA PRO A 11 -2.86 7.18 -0.19
C PRO A 11 -3.37 8.57 -0.59
N THR A 12 -3.51 9.51 0.36
CA THR A 12 -4.01 10.87 0.10
C THR A 12 -2.93 11.82 -0.45
N LEU A 13 -1.67 11.42 -0.40
CA LEU A 13 -0.56 12.29 -0.79
C LEU A 13 -0.57 12.60 -2.29
N ALA A 14 -0.75 13.86 -2.63
CA ALA A 14 -0.55 14.36 -3.99
C ALA A 14 0.88 14.03 -4.46
N GLY A 15 1.01 13.44 -5.66
CA GLY A 15 2.32 12.98 -6.18
C GLY A 15 2.84 11.69 -5.56
N GLY A 16 2.11 11.07 -4.63
CA GLY A 16 2.50 9.81 -3.98
C GLY A 16 2.75 8.68 -4.97
N LYS A 17 1.90 8.54 -6.00
CA LYS A 17 2.10 7.60 -7.11
C LYS A 17 3.47 7.78 -7.77
N ASN A 18 3.85 9.02 -8.08
CA ASN A 18 5.14 9.32 -8.70
C ASN A 18 6.31 9.03 -7.75
N LYS A 19 6.15 9.33 -6.45
CA LYS A 19 7.17 9.03 -5.43
C LYS A 19 7.45 7.53 -5.37
N ILE A 20 6.42 6.69 -5.26
CA ILE A 20 6.60 5.23 -5.18
C ILE A 20 7.07 4.63 -6.51
N ASN A 21 6.59 5.12 -7.67
CA ASN A 21 7.11 4.66 -8.95
C ASN A 21 8.61 4.98 -9.11
N ARG A 22 9.10 6.10 -8.56
CA ARG A 22 10.54 6.42 -8.52
C ARG A 22 11.30 5.46 -7.62
N VAL A 23 10.80 5.17 -6.42
CA VAL A 23 11.37 4.13 -5.53
C VAL A 23 11.45 2.79 -6.24
N LYS A 24 10.40 2.41 -6.94
CA LYS A 24 10.34 1.16 -7.70
C LYS A 24 11.12 1.17 -9.02
N ARG A 25 11.68 2.32 -9.42
CA ARG A 25 12.43 2.50 -10.70
C ARG A 25 11.63 2.03 -11.91
N ARG A 26 10.34 2.44 -11.97
CA ARG A 26 9.43 2.06 -13.06
C ARG A 26 8.64 3.27 -13.58
N GLU A 27 7.85 3.04 -14.61
CA GLU A 27 7.11 4.07 -15.33
C GLU A 27 6.09 4.76 -14.40
N LYS A 28 6.00 6.10 -14.50
CA LYS A 28 5.17 6.95 -13.61
C LYS A 28 3.67 6.67 -13.72
N PHE A 29 3.20 6.15 -14.85
CA PHE A 29 1.78 5.87 -15.07
C PHE A 29 1.28 4.62 -14.35
N ARG A 30 2.17 3.71 -13.91
CA ARG A 30 1.76 2.44 -13.29
C ARG A 30 0.96 2.68 -12.00
N PRO A 31 -0.20 2.03 -11.90
CA PRO A 31 -1.05 2.17 -10.73
C PRO A 31 -0.54 1.34 -9.54
N PHE A 32 -1.09 1.65 -8.37
CA PHE A 32 -0.91 0.90 -7.13
C PHE A 32 -2.25 0.44 -6.60
N GLY A 33 -2.22 -0.54 -5.69
CA GLY A 33 -3.39 -0.97 -4.96
C GLY A 33 -3.46 -0.30 -3.58
N ALA A 34 -4.63 -0.42 -2.97
CA ALA A 34 -4.87 -0.05 -1.58
C ALA A 34 -5.01 -1.30 -0.70
N SER A 35 -4.69 -1.18 0.59
CA SER A 35 -5.15 -2.09 1.62
C SER A 35 -6.03 -1.29 2.57
N VAL A 36 -7.25 -1.72 2.78
CA VAL A 36 -8.31 -1.04 3.54
C VAL A 36 -8.83 -1.97 4.63
N LEU A 37 -9.24 -1.43 5.79
CA LEU A 37 -9.95 -2.22 6.81
C LEU A 37 -11.22 -2.81 6.19
N GLU A 38 -11.42 -4.13 6.40
CA GLU A 38 -12.50 -4.87 5.73
C GLU A 38 -13.88 -4.28 6.00
N GLU A 39 -14.18 -3.93 7.25
CA GLU A 39 -15.43 -3.31 7.67
C GLU A 39 -15.66 -1.90 7.14
N LYS A 40 -14.60 -1.24 6.66
CA LYS A 40 -14.65 0.11 6.07
C LYS A 40 -14.64 0.10 4.55
N ALA A 41 -14.40 -1.04 3.92
CA ALA A 41 -14.17 -1.13 2.49
C ALA A 41 -15.34 -0.56 1.65
N SER A 42 -16.59 -0.81 2.06
CA SER A 42 -17.79 -0.32 1.36
C SER A 42 -18.00 1.20 1.43
N GLU A 43 -17.32 1.90 2.33
CA GLU A 43 -17.33 3.36 2.40
C GLU A 43 -16.49 3.99 1.26
N TYR A 44 -15.55 3.24 0.70
CA TYR A 44 -14.56 3.72 -0.28
C TYR A 44 -14.65 3.03 -1.64
N PHE A 45 -15.19 1.82 -1.69
CA PHE A 45 -15.23 1.01 -2.90
C PHE A 45 -16.61 0.41 -3.13
N ASP A 46 -17.10 0.54 -4.35
CA ASP A 46 -18.30 -0.17 -4.80
C ASP A 46 -17.93 -1.61 -5.14
N PHE A 47 -17.91 -2.46 -4.12
CA PHE A 47 -17.59 -3.87 -4.23
C PHE A 47 -18.22 -4.67 -3.07
N PRO A 48 -19.16 -5.59 -3.35
CA PRO A 48 -19.97 -6.24 -2.32
C PRO A 48 -19.28 -7.44 -1.62
N HIS A 49 -18.02 -7.71 -1.90
CA HIS A 49 -17.32 -8.89 -1.42
C HIS A 49 -16.01 -8.53 -0.72
N THR A 50 -15.43 -9.51 0.00
CA THR A 50 -14.06 -9.39 0.52
C THR A 50 -13.04 -9.64 -0.59
N SER A 51 -11.87 -9.00 -0.49
CA SER A 51 -10.76 -9.11 -1.44
C SER A 51 -9.41 -9.27 -0.71
N PRO A 52 -9.20 -10.35 0.05
CA PRO A 52 -8.02 -10.47 0.93
C PRO A 52 -6.70 -10.56 0.14
N TYR A 53 -6.75 -10.91 -1.14
CA TYR A 53 -5.57 -11.13 -1.99
C TYR A 53 -5.37 -10.08 -3.09
N MET A 54 -6.10 -8.95 -3.04
CA MET A 54 -5.97 -7.86 -4.02
C MET A 54 -6.15 -8.33 -5.48
N LEU A 55 -7.10 -9.24 -5.73
CA LEU A 55 -7.33 -9.83 -7.04
C LEU A 55 -8.29 -9.03 -7.92
N TYR A 56 -9.16 -8.22 -7.30
CA TYR A 56 -10.24 -7.53 -8.00
C TYR A 56 -9.95 -6.05 -8.16
N VAL A 57 -10.43 -5.50 -9.27
CA VAL A 57 -10.51 -4.06 -9.52
C VAL A 57 -11.91 -3.60 -9.16
N MET A 58 -12.02 -2.51 -8.41
CA MET A 58 -13.25 -1.97 -7.83
C MET A 58 -13.42 -0.52 -8.23
N ASN A 59 -14.65 -0.05 -8.36
CA ASN A 59 -14.89 1.39 -8.50
C ASN A 59 -14.54 2.09 -7.18
N HIS A 60 -13.73 3.14 -7.27
CA HIS A 60 -13.40 3.98 -6.12
C HIS A 60 -14.43 5.09 -5.99
N LEU A 61 -15.10 5.19 -4.83
CA LEU A 61 -16.19 6.16 -4.63
C LEU A 61 -15.69 7.61 -4.52
N ASP A 62 -14.45 7.81 -4.04
CA ASP A 62 -13.81 9.13 -3.98
C ASP A 62 -12.37 9.08 -4.52
N PRO A 63 -12.15 8.94 -5.84
CA PRO A 63 -10.82 8.82 -6.41
C PRO A 63 -9.97 10.09 -6.28
N LYS A 64 -10.59 11.26 -6.05
CA LYS A 64 -9.87 12.54 -5.94
C LYS A 64 -9.15 12.69 -4.62
N SER A 65 -9.74 12.23 -3.53
CA SER A 65 -9.14 12.28 -2.20
C SER A 65 -8.01 11.26 -2.01
N PHE A 66 -7.97 10.22 -2.86
CA PHE A 66 -6.97 9.14 -2.78
C PHE A 66 -6.15 8.97 -4.08
N PRO A 67 -5.47 10.03 -4.55
CA PRO A 67 -4.81 10.04 -5.86
C PRO A 67 -3.67 9.04 -6.01
N ALA A 68 -3.08 8.58 -4.89
CA ALA A 68 -1.95 7.65 -4.96
C ALA A 68 -2.37 6.21 -5.28
N VAL A 69 -3.63 5.83 -5.04
CA VAL A 69 -4.15 4.48 -5.28
C VAL A 69 -5.24 4.43 -6.36
N SER A 70 -5.79 5.58 -6.74
CA SER A 70 -6.81 5.66 -7.78
C SER A 70 -6.19 5.58 -9.18
N HIS A 71 -6.79 4.77 -10.04
CA HIS A 71 -6.44 4.67 -11.44
C HIS A 71 -7.08 5.83 -12.23
N VAL A 72 -6.64 6.03 -13.47
CA VAL A 72 -7.13 7.12 -14.33
C VAL A 72 -8.61 6.97 -14.70
N ASP A 73 -9.13 5.76 -14.67
CA ASP A 73 -10.53 5.41 -14.93
C ASP A 73 -11.43 5.46 -13.68
N GLY A 74 -10.89 5.92 -12.54
CA GLY A 74 -11.62 6.00 -11.27
C GLY A 74 -11.71 4.67 -10.52
N THR A 75 -10.99 3.63 -10.95
CA THR A 75 -10.94 2.34 -10.26
C THR A 75 -9.77 2.24 -9.30
N CYS A 76 -9.79 1.22 -8.44
CA CYS A 76 -8.68 0.83 -7.58
C CYS A 76 -8.63 -0.70 -7.45
N ARG A 77 -7.46 -1.26 -7.30
CA ARG A 77 -7.29 -2.65 -6.90
C ARG A 77 -7.04 -2.71 -5.41
N ALA A 78 -8.05 -3.14 -4.64
CA ALA A 78 -7.98 -3.12 -3.19
C ALA A 78 -7.85 -4.51 -2.57
N GLN A 79 -7.14 -4.54 -1.44
CA GLN A 79 -7.10 -5.65 -0.49
C GLN A 79 -7.96 -5.26 0.71
N THR A 80 -8.93 -6.10 1.08
CA THR A 80 -9.60 -6.00 2.38
C THR A 80 -8.75 -6.70 3.45
N VAL A 81 -8.54 -6.02 4.57
CA VAL A 81 -7.71 -6.51 5.69
C VAL A 81 -8.63 -6.77 6.87
N SER A 82 -8.82 -8.05 7.20
CA SER A 82 -9.63 -8.46 8.34
C SER A 82 -8.82 -8.50 9.64
N ARG A 83 -9.51 -8.57 10.77
CA ARG A 83 -8.90 -8.69 12.12
C ARG A 83 -8.02 -9.93 12.28
N GLU A 84 -8.16 -10.94 11.44
CA GLU A 84 -7.30 -12.13 11.44
C GLU A 84 -5.85 -11.80 11.07
N GLN A 85 -5.64 -10.76 10.26
CA GLN A 85 -4.31 -10.26 9.88
C GLN A 85 -3.75 -9.30 10.94
N ARG A 86 -3.77 -9.70 12.19
CA ARG A 86 -3.57 -8.94 13.43
C ARG A 86 -2.66 -7.72 13.31
N THR A 87 -1.39 -7.92 13.01
CA THR A 87 -0.38 -6.83 12.96
C THR A 87 -0.67 -5.84 11.83
N TYR A 88 -1.07 -6.33 10.67
CA TYR A 88 -1.35 -5.46 9.53
C TYR A 88 -2.67 -4.69 9.70
N TYR A 89 -3.68 -5.35 10.28
CA TYR A 89 -4.92 -4.69 10.66
C TYR A 89 -4.66 -3.56 11.66
N ALA A 90 -3.93 -3.85 12.76
CA ALA A 90 -3.61 -2.87 13.78
C ALA A 90 -2.81 -1.68 13.24
N LEU A 91 -1.91 -1.90 12.26
CA LEU A 91 -1.20 -0.82 11.59
C LEU A 91 -2.15 0.12 10.84
N ILE A 92 -3.13 -0.42 10.11
CA ILE A 92 -4.09 0.41 9.36
C ILE A 92 -5.07 1.09 10.33
N GLU A 93 -5.50 0.41 11.37
CA GLU A 93 -6.37 0.97 12.41
C GLU A 93 -5.69 2.15 13.13
N GLU A 94 -4.42 2.01 13.47
CA GLU A 94 -3.66 3.12 14.08
C GLU A 94 -3.43 4.27 13.08
N PHE A 95 -3.21 3.96 11.81
CA PHE A 95 -3.14 4.96 10.76
C PHE A 95 -4.47 5.72 10.61
N GLU A 96 -5.60 5.01 10.66
CA GLU A 96 -6.94 5.64 10.68
C GLU A 96 -7.10 6.56 11.89
N ARG A 97 -6.73 6.10 13.07
CA ARG A 97 -6.82 6.90 14.31
C ARG A 97 -6.04 8.23 14.19
N LEU A 98 -4.89 8.21 13.53
CA LEU A 98 -4.03 9.39 13.36
C LEU A 98 -4.45 10.30 12.21
N THR A 99 -5.09 9.77 11.17
CA THR A 99 -5.32 10.51 9.91
C THR A 99 -6.77 10.56 9.45
N GLY A 100 -7.65 9.76 10.06
CA GLY A 100 -9.02 9.57 9.60
C GLY A 100 -9.14 8.69 8.33
N VAL A 101 -8.06 8.05 7.88
CA VAL A 101 -8.02 7.27 6.64
C VAL A 101 -7.80 5.80 6.95
N PRO A 102 -8.79 4.91 6.75
CA PRO A 102 -8.70 3.48 7.08
C PRO A 102 -8.02 2.64 6.01
N MET A 103 -7.07 3.23 5.24
CA MET A 103 -6.38 2.52 4.17
C MET A 103 -4.96 3.02 3.95
N LEU A 104 -4.13 2.17 3.34
CA LEU A 104 -2.77 2.47 2.90
C LEU A 104 -2.59 2.10 1.42
N LEU A 105 -1.79 2.88 0.68
CA LEU A 105 -1.19 2.38 -0.55
C LEU A 105 -0.34 1.16 -0.22
N ASN A 106 -0.52 0.09 -0.98
CA ASN A 106 0.23 -1.15 -0.81
C ASN A 106 0.79 -1.66 -2.14
N THR A 107 2.10 -1.91 -2.16
CA THR A 107 2.78 -2.56 -3.28
C THR A 107 3.90 -3.48 -2.78
N SER A 108 4.41 -4.37 -3.62
CA SER A 108 5.49 -5.31 -3.27
C SER A 108 6.79 -4.59 -2.92
N LEU A 109 7.51 -5.11 -1.91
CA LEU A 109 8.84 -4.64 -1.50
C LEU A 109 9.89 -5.18 -2.47
N ASN A 110 10.09 -4.48 -3.57
CA ASN A 110 11.13 -4.71 -4.57
C ASN A 110 11.26 -3.50 -5.50
N VAL A 111 12.36 -3.42 -6.24
CA VAL A 111 12.52 -2.52 -7.39
C VAL A 111 12.24 -3.27 -8.70
N ALA A 112 12.04 -2.54 -9.80
CA ALA A 112 11.79 -3.14 -11.12
C ALA A 112 12.90 -4.13 -11.51
N GLY A 113 12.51 -5.26 -12.09
CA GLY A 113 13.42 -6.33 -12.52
C GLY A 113 13.99 -7.19 -11.40
N LYS A 114 13.62 -6.94 -10.14
CA LYS A 114 14.03 -7.75 -9.00
C LYS A 114 12.84 -8.48 -8.37
N PRO A 115 13.04 -9.69 -7.82
CA PRO A 115 11.99 -10.38 -7.06
C PRO A 115 11.65 -9.63 -5.77
N ILE A 116 10.54 -9.99 -5.13
CA ILE A 116 10.18 -9.49 -3.80
C ILE A 116 11.29 -9.88 -2.82
N CYS A 117 11.72 -8.94 -1.96
CA CYS A 117 12.76 -9.16 -0.96
C CYS A 117 12.50 -10.44 -0.16
N GLY A 118 13.46 -11.35 -0.14
CA GLY A 118 13.37 -12.62 0.59
C GLY A 118 14.06 -12.59 1.95
N THR A 119 15.00 -11.65 2.15
CA THR A 119 15.81 -11.55 3.37
C THR A 119 15.87 -10.11 3.89
N LYS A 120 16.29 -9.94 5.16
CA LYS A 120 16.57 -8.63 5.75
C LYS A 120 17.62 -7.86 4.94
N ALA A 121 18.67 -8.52 4.49
CA ALA A 121 19.71 -7.90 3.67
C ALA A 121 19.15 -7.33 2.36
N ASN A 122 18.24 -8.05 1.68
CA ASN A 122 17.59 -7.53 0.49
C ASN A 122 16.73 -6.28 0.79
N ALA A 123 16.02 -6.28 1.93
CA ALA A 123 15.18 -5.15 2.33
C ALA A 123 16.04 -3.92 2.69
N LEU A 124 17.15 -4.11 3.40
CA LEU A 124 18.15 -3.07 3.70
C LEU A 124 18.74 -2.48 2.42
N GLN A 125 19.10 -3.34 1.46
CA GLN A 125 19.63 -2.88 0.17
C GLN A 125 18.59 -1.99 -0.56
N VAL A 126 17.31 -2.37 -0.56
CA VAL A 126 16.25 -1.54 -1.16
C VAL A 126 16.09 -0.22 -0.40
N LEU A 127 16.18 -0.20 0.93
CA LEU A 127 16.15 1.03 1.72
C LEU A 127 17.32 1.96 1.34
N CYS A 128 18.56 1.43 1.32
CA CYS A 128 19.76 2.21 0.98
C CYS A 128 19.75 2.72 -0.48
N ASP A 129 19.28 1.89 -1.42
CA ASP A 129 19.29 2.21 -2.86
C ASP A 129 18.15 3.14 -3.29
N THR A 130 17.20 3.42 -2.40
CA THR A 130 16.01 4.21 -2.72
C THR A 130 15.84 5.35 -1.73
N ARG A 131 14.82 6.19 -1.94
CA ARG A 131 14.47 7.28 -1.01
C ARG A 131 13.29 6.87 -0.11
N MET A 132 13.27 5.62 0.36
CA MET A 132 12.35 5.22 1.42
C MET A 132 12.82 5.79 2.75
N ASN A 133 11.87 6.15 3.59
CA ASN A 133 12.17 6.79 4.88
C ASN A 133 12.49 5.77 5.96
N THR A 134 11.80 4.63 5.96
CA THR A 134 11.84 3.68 7.08
C THR A 134 11.62 2.27 6.56
N LEU A 135 12.32 1.32 7.14
CA LEU A 135 12.10 -0.11 7.03
C LEU A 135 11.70 -0.65 8.40
N VAL A 136 10.61 -1.39 8.45
CA VAL A 136 10.21 -2.17 9.63
C VAL A 136 10.50 -3.64 9.34
N TYR A 137 11.26 -4.30 10.21
CA TYR A 137 11.61 -5.71 10.10
C TYR A 137 11.47 -6.39 11.47
N GLY A 138 10.40 -7.17 11.67
CA GLY A 138 10.01 -7.63 13.00
C GLY A 138 9.78 -6.44 13.92
N ASP A 139 10.47 -6.41 15.05
CA ASP A 139 10.39 -5.31 16.03
C ASP A 139 11.41 -4.19 15.78
N GLU A 140 12.21 -4.29 14.72
CA GLU A 140 13.22 -3.29 14.41
C GLU A 140 12.65 -2.21 13.48
N ILE A 141 12.94 -0.94 13.80
CA ILE A 141 12.64 0.23 12.97
C ILE A 141 13.98 0.83 12.51
N ILE A 142 14.21 0.84 11.20
CA ILE A 142 15.46 1.27 10.57
C ILE A 142 15.14 2.47 9.67
N ASN A 143 15.75 3.63 9.95
CA ASN A 143 15.60 4.83 9.15
C ASN A 143 16.58 4.82 7.96
N GLY A 144 16.12 5.34 6.79
CA GLY A 144 16.91 5.49 5.58
C GLY A 144 17.47 6.89 5.40
#